data_92e2f90561ca0f1b3788f375b0c75a7f
#
_entry.id   92e2f90561ca0f1b3788f375b0c75a7f
#
_cell.length_a   1.000
_cell.length_b   1.000
_cell.length_c   1.000
_cell.angle_alpha   90.00
_cell.angle_beta   90.00
_cell.angle_gamma   90.00
#
_symmetry.space_group_name_H-M   'P 1'
#
loop_
_entity.id
_entity.type
_entity.pdbx_description
1 polymer ?
#
loop_
_entity_poly.entity_id
_entity_poly.type
_entity_poly.pdbx_seq_one_letter_code
_entity_poly.pdbx_strand_id
1 'polypeptide(L)'
;DICIHRGGSLSGGWTTERDCVACPYHGWEFDPDGKVQFIPSRGEGADVPERARIDAYPTEERYGMIWVFMGDLEESRRYPIPPFPEYDDRENWRPIYTEFTWDADVSRVVENGIDIAHTSFVHPGFGYKEMADKNHIVKIQRDEHSGSSSCVLYPPPMEGNLGLMKFARRDKAETHVHPGFYLSGHTVRLHIQVNSWMEMIIFDANTPIDEHTTRSFVVQVRNFFKWGMFDAGSVKRTLKVFQEDANIVEAISPHYLPESLENEVSVEQDKFMGAWRKVRKTHVEEKGWKIDSKAMLPFAGEKVFTIPSPARRTNPELRWALDSVPLVAPTSNPLNVVDNDDRTA
;
A
#
# COMPACT_ATOMS: atom_id res chain seq x y z
N ASP A 1 -16.00 2.67 -10.22
CA ASP A 1 -15.88 2.71 -11.69
C ASP A 1 -17.13 2.22 -12.42
N ILE A 2 -18.26 2.01 -11.70
CA ILE A 2 -19.46 1.41 -12.26
C ILE A 2 -20.57 2.44 -12.35
N CYS A 3 -21.05 2.68 -13.57
CA CYS A 3 -22.22 3.51 -13.83
C CYS A 3 -23.50 2.79 -13.36
N ILE A 4 -24.28 3.43 -12.51
CA ILE A 4 -25.50 2.89 -11.91
C ILE A 4 -26.65 2.67 -12.91
N HIS A 5 -26.53 3.18 -14.14
CA HIS A 5 -27.58 2.99 -15.15
C HIS A 5 -27.58 1.55 -15.68
N ARG A 6 -26.44 1.08 -16.21
CA ARG A 6 -26.30 -0.26 -16.83
C ARG A 6 -24.89 -0.85 -16.68
N GLY A 7 -24.15 -0.49 -15.64
CA GLY A 7 -22.85 -1.09 -15.35
C GLY A 7 -21.69 -0.65 -16.26
N GLY A 8 -21.85 0.42 -17.02
CA GLY A 8 -20.75 0.92 -17.87
C GLY A 8 -19.56 1.40 -17.03
N SER A 9 -18.33 1.20 -17.53
CA SER A 9 -17.10 1.65 -16.86
C SER A 9 -16.93 3.16 -17.05
N LEU A 10 -16.91 3.93 -15.94
CA LEU A 10 -16.75 5.37 -15.97
C LEU A 10 -15.33 5.80 -16.36
N SER A 11 -14.32 4.98 -16.08
CA SER A 11 -12.94 5.24 -16.48
C SER A 11 -12.73 5.21 -18.01
N GLY A 12 -13.62 4.56 -18.74
CA GLY A 12 -13.65 4.59 -20.20
C GLY A 12 -14.37 5.82 -20.79
N GLY A 13 -14.87 6.71 -19.93
CA GLY A 13 -15.62 7.92 -20.31
C GLY A 13 -14.72 9.13 -20.57
N TRP A 14 -15.33 10.31 -20.50
CA TRP A 14 -14.64 11.59 -20.74
C TRP A 14 -15.16 12.67 -19.77
N THR A 15 -14.36 13.70 -19.55
CA THR A 15 -14.77 14.89 -18.81
C THR A 15 -15.61 15.82 -19.71
N THR A 16 -16.62 16.44 -19.14
CA THR A 16 -17.52 17.36 -19.85
C THR A 16 -17.27 18.82 -19.46
N GLU A 17 -17.86 19.78 -20.20
CA GLU A 17 -17.79 21.21 -19.87
C GLU A 17 -18.48 21.57 -18.54
N ARG A 18 -19.26 20.64 -17.96
CA ARG A 18 -19.89 20.77 -16.63
C ARG A 18 -19.03 20.25 -15.48
N ASP A 19 -17.74 20.02 -15.70
CA ASP A 19 -16.85 19.36 -14.72
C ASP A 19 -17.38 18.01 -14.24
N CYS A 20 -18.05 17.27 -15.11
CA CYS A 20 -18.59 15.95 -14.86
C CYS A 20 -17.81 14.89 -15.62
N VAL A 21 -17.88 13.64 -15.15
CA VAL A 21 -17.45 12.45 -15.89
C VAL A 21 -18.67 11.86 -16.60
N ALA A 22 -18.62 11.77 -17.93
CA ALA A 22 -19.67 11.14 -18.74
C ALA A 22 -19.41 9.65 -18.91
N CYS A 23 -20.44 8.85 -18.67
CA CYS A 23 -20.39 7.40 -18.90
C CYS A 23 -20.33 7.11 -20.42
N PRO A 24 -19.39 6.28 -20.89
CA PRO A 24 -19.22 6.04 -22.32
C PRO A 24 -20.37 5.26 -22.97
N TYR A 25 -21.25 4.67 -22.13
CA TYR A 25 -22.34 3.85 -22.64
C TYR A 25 -23.59 4.67 -23.03
N HIS A 26 -24.05 5.60 -22.15
CA HIS A 26 -25.25 6.39 -22.39
C HIS A 26 -25.08 7.89 -22.09
N GLY A 27 -23.87 8.35 -21.85
CA GLY A 27 -23.57 9.77 -21.62
C GLY A 27 -24.10 10.33 -20.30
N TRP A 28 -24.47 9.51 -19.31
CA TRP A 28 -24.85 10.05 -17.99
C TRP A 28 -23.66 10.76 -17.36
N GLU A 29 -23.89 12.00 -16.93
CA GLU A 29 -22.82 12.86 -16.40
C GLU A 29 -22.88 12.90 -14.87
N PHE A 30 -21.75 12.53 -14.25
CA PHE A 30 -21.57 12.48 -12.80
C PHE A 30 -20.64 13.59 -12.35
N ASP A 31 -21.07 14.38 -11.36
CA ASP A 31 -20.24 15.41 -10.74
C ASP A 31 -19.16 14.80 -9.80
N PRO A 32 -18.23 15.63 -9.25
CA PRO A 32 -17.22 15.16 -8.32
C PRO A 32 -17.75 14.51 -7.04
N ASP A 33 -18.98 14.83 -6.63
CA ASP A 33 -19.66 14.23 -5.48
C ASP A 33 -20.40 12.92 -5.84
N GLY A 34 -20.29 12.49 -7.08
CA GLY A 34 -20.89 11.26 -7.59
C GLY A 34 -22.37 11.37 -7.93
N LYS A 35 -22.97 12.55 -7.89
CA LYS A 35 -24.37 12.76 -8.26
C LYS A 35 -24.51 12.93 -9.77
N VAL A 36 -25.54 12.31 -10.37
CA VAL A 36 -25.84 12.53 -11.78
C VAL A 36 -26.42 13.94 -11.96
N GLN A 37 -25.79 14.74 -12.82
CA GLN A 37 -26.21 16.10 -13.15
C GLN A 37 -26.98 16.16 -14.46
N PHE A 38 -26.72 15.26 -15.39
CA PHE A 38 -27.37 15.26 -16.71
C PHE A 38 -27.58 13.83 -17.24
N ILE A 39 -28.76 13.64 -17.83
CA ILE A 39 -29.16 12.41 -18.51
C ILE A 39 -29.54 12.77 -19.94
N PRO A 40 -28.65 12.51 -20.94
CA PRO A 40 -28.88 12.97 -22.33
C PRO A 40 -30.24 12.59 -22.93
N SER A 41 -30.69 11.35 -22.65
CA SER A 41 -31.98 10.85 -23.16
C SER A 41 -33.22 11.57 -22.58
N ARG A 42 -33.04 12.36 -21.50
CA ARG A 42 -34.12 13.16 -20.89
C ARG A 42 -34.09 14.65 -21.31
N GLY A 43 -32.97 15.10 -21.87
CA GLY A 43 -32.78 16.49 -22.30
C GLY A 43 -32.40 17.43 -21.15
N GLU A 44 -32.13 18.68 -21.53
CA GLU A 44 -31.79 19.76 -20.60
C GLU A 44 -32.94 20.08 -19.64
N GLY A 45 -32.60 20.34 -18.37
CA GLY A 45 -33.56 20.75 -17.36
C GLY A 45 -34.52 19.66 -16.86
N ALA A 46 -34.35 18.41 -17.31
CA ALA A 46 -35.15 17.31 -16.81
C ALA A 46 -34.69 16.88 -15.39
N ASP A 47 -35.67 16.53 -14.54
CA ASP A 47 -35.38 16.06 -13.20
C ASP A 47 -34.54 14.77 -13.21
N VAL A 48 -33.49 14.73 -12.38
CA VAL A 48 -32.66 13.56 -12.17
C VAL A 48 -33.17 12.82 -10.91
N PRO A 49 -33.39 11.50 -10.98
CA PRO A 49 -33.81 10.74 -9.80
C PRO A 49 -32.84 10.91 -8.63
N GLU A 50 -33.32 11.13 -7.43
CA GLU A 50 -32.51 11.36 -6.21
C GLU A 50 -31.46 10.26 -5.99
N ARG A 51 -31.83 8.99 -6.22
CA ARG A 51 -30.92 7.85 -6.09
C ARG A 51 -29.89 7.71 -7.21
N ALA A 52 -29.91 8.61 -8.22
CA ALA A 52 -28.96 8.60 -9.32
C ALA A 52 -27.63 9.19 -8.85
N ARG A 53 -26.91 8.43 -8.02
CA ARG A 53 -25.60 8.77 -7.46
C ARG A 53 -24.74 7.54 -7.24
N ILE A 54 -23.44 7.72 -7.34
CA ILE A 54 -22.41 6.75 -7.01
C ILE A 54 -21.61 7.25 -5.80
N ASP A 55 -20.86 6.36 -5.16
CA ASP A 55 -19.91 6.74 -4.13
C ASP A 55 -18.74 7.48 -4.75
N ALA A 56 -18.43 8.65 -4.21
CA ALA A 56 -17.24 9.45 -4.52
C ALA A 56 -16.29 9.43 -3.33
N TYR A 57 -15.00 9.29 -3.61
CA TYR A 57 -14.00 9.13 -2.57
C TYR A 57 -13.01 10.31 -2.58
N PRO A 58 -12.58 10.76 -1.41
CA PRO A 58 -11.53 11.78 -1.33
C PRO A 58 -10.26 11.31 -2.02
N THR A 59 -9.71 12.17 -2.84
CA THR A 59 -8.48 11.92 -3.58
C THR A 59 -7.47 13.03 -3.35
N GLU A 60 -6.19 12.69 -3.30
CA GLU A 60 -5.08 13.63 -3.17
C GLU A 60 -3.94 13.21 -4.11
N GLU A 61 -3.37 14.16 -4.84
CA GLU A 61 -2.13 13.92 -5.58
C GLU A 61 -0.93 14.22 -4.68
N ARG A 62 -0.11 13.22 -4.41
CA ARG A 62 1.10 13.37 -3.60
C ARG A 62 2.18 12.39 -4.03
N TYR A 63 3.41 12.85 -4.04
CA TYR A 63 4.59 12.07 -4.46
C TYR A 63 4.51 11.53 -5.89
N GLY A 64 3.76 12.22 -6.78
CA GLY A 64 3.52 11.78 -8.16
C GLY A 64 2.57 10.58 -8.29
N MET A 65 1.81 10.29 -7.23
CA MET A 65 0.77 9.26 -7.18
C MET A 65 -0.57 9.88 -6.82
N ILE A 66 -1.65 9.25 -7.26
CA ILE A 66 -3.01 9.59 -6.83
C ILE A 66 -3.39 8.67 -5.68
N TRP A 67 -3.66 9.26 -4.52
CA TRP A 67 -4.13 8.57 -3.33
C TRP A 67 -5.63 8.68 -3.23
N VAL A 68 -6.30 7.56 -2.95
CA VAL A 68 -7.75 7.50 -2.80
C VAL A 68 -8.08 6.94 -1.43
N PHE A 69 -8.86 7.66 -0.64
CA PHE A 69 -9.38 7.12 0.61
C PHE A 69 -10.69 6.37 0.34
N MET A 70 -10.62 5.05 0.28
CA MET A 70 -11.78 4.17 0.07
C MET A 70 -12.42 3.81 1.40
N GLY A 71 -13.35 4.62 1.87
CA GLY A 71 -14.04 4.43 3.15
C GLY A 71 -14.97 5.61 3.46
N ASP A 72 -15.70 5.49 4.57
CA ASP A 72 -16.71 6.46 4.99
C ASP A 72 -16.27 7.39 6.13
N LEU A 73 -15.03 7.27 6.63
CA LEU A 73 -14.57 8.09 7.74
C LEU A 73 -14.46 9.57 7.37
N GLU A 74 -14.82 10.41 8.33
CA GLU A 74 -14.53 11.85 8.27
C GLU A 74 -13.03 12.11 8.22
N GLU A 75 -12.63 13.23 7.65
CA GLU A 75 -11.22 13.56 7.37
C GLU A 75 -10.33 13.47 8.61
N SER A 76 -10.81 14.01 9.76
CA SER A 76 -10.08 14.01 11.03
C SER A 76 -9.73 12.63 11.57
N ARG A 77 -10.38 11.58 11.08
CA ARG A 77 -10.20 10.20 11.52
C ARG A 77 -9.49 9.32 10.51
N ARG A 78 -9.16 9.85 9.33
CA ARG A 78 -8.41 9.12 8.30
C ARG A 78 -6.94 9.08 8.67
N TYR A 79 -6.30 7.95 8.40
CA TYR A 79 -4.84 7.92 8.49
C TYR A 79 -4.24 8.79 7.39
N PRO A 80 -3.22 9.58 7.72
CA PRO A 80 -2.58 10.44 6.75
C PRO A 80 -1.85 9.63 5.68
N ILE A 81 -1.64 10.23 4.51
CA ILE A 81 -0.68 9.71 3.54
C ILE A 81 0.69 9.65 4.22
N PRO A 82 1.43 8.54 4.11
CA PRO A 82 2.70 8.38 4.80
C PRO A 82 3.69 9.51 4.49
N PRO A 83 4.43 10.02 5.48
CA PRO A 83 5.38 11.11 5.26
C PRO A 83 6.58 10.64 4.43
N PHE A 84 6.97 11.46 3.44
CA PHE A 84 8.12 11.20 2.59
C PHE A 84 8.88 12.50 2.30
N PRO A 85 9.52 13.11 3.32
CA PRO A 85 10.18 14.41 3.20
C PRO A 85 11.33 14.40 2.19
N GLU A 86 12.02 13.29 2.01
CA GLU A 86 13.10 13.15 1.05
C GLU A 86 12.62 13.27 -0.40
N TYR A 87 11.35 12.99 -0.67
CA TYR A 87 10.78 13.24 -1.98
C TYR A 87 10.68 14.72 -2.31
N ASP A 88 10.36 15.54 -1.34
CA ASP A 88 10.19 16.99 -1.52
C ASP A 88 11.56 17.72 -1.58
N ASP A 89 12.58 17.15 -0.98
CA ASP A 89 13.97 17.68 -1.01
C ASP A 89 14.69 17.31 -2.30
N ARG A 90 14.31 17.99 -3.40
CA ARG A 90 14.90 17.79 -4.74
C ARG A 90 16.35 18.22 -4.88
N GLU A 91 16.86 18.99 -3.96
CA GLU A 91 18.25 19.40 -3.93
C GLU A 91 19.15 18.22 -3.53
N ASN A 92 18.76 17.49 -2.51
CA ASN A 92 19.57 16.39 -1.96
C ASN A 92 19.17 15.02 -2.54
N TRP A 93 17.92 14.84 -2.94
CA TRP A 93 17.39 13.55 -3.39
C TRP A 93 16.87 13.57 -4.82
N ARG A 94 17.10 12.48 -5.53
CA ARG A 94 16.57 12.26 -6.88
C ARG A 94 15.53 11.15 -6.86
N PRO A 95 14.25 11.45 -7.13
CA PRO A 95 13.22 10.44 -7.25
C PRO A 95 13.21 9.80 -8.63
N ILE A 96 12.86 8.52 -8.64
CA ILE A 96 12.60 7.69 -9.82
C ILE A 96 11.37 6.86 -9.53
N TYR A 97 10.56 6.62 -10.56
CA TYR A 97 9.29 5.91 -10.47
C TYR A 97 9.42 4.57 -11.19
N THR A 98 8.79 3.56 -10.64
CA THR A 98 8.58 2.28 -11.30
C THR A 98 7.34 1.61 -10.74
N GLU A 99 6.87 0.56 -11.39
CA GLU A 99 5.73 -0.23 -10.98
C GLU A 99 6.09 -1.71 -11.07
N PHE A 100 5.47 -2.52 -10.22
CA PHE A 100 5.60 -3.96 -10.26
C PHE A 100 4.25 -4.61 -9.93
N THR A 101 3.94 -5.75 -10.56
CA THR A 101 2.73 -6.52 -10.28
C THR A 101 3.13 -7.88 -9.72
N TRP A 102 2.48 -8.26 -8.63
CA TRP A 102 2.68 -9.51 -7.91
C TRP A 102 1.46 -10.40 -8.08
N ASP A 103 1.65 -11.68 -8.34
CA ASP A 103 0.62 -12.70 -8.21
C ASP A 103 0.51 -13.16 -6.75
N ALA A 104 0.26 -12.21 -5.85
CA ALA A 104 0.25 -12.41 -4.41
C ALA A 104 -0.73 -11.47 -3.70
N ASP A 105 -1.27 -11.92 -2.56
CA ASP A 105 -2.06 -11.09 -1.65
C ASP A 105 -1.20 -9.95 -1.08
N VAL A 106 -1.80 -8.76 -0.95
CA VAL A 106 -1.10 -7.55 -0.49
C VAL A 106 -0.44 -7.72 0.88
N SER A 107 -1.00 -8.55 1.75
CA SER A 107 -0.40 -8.78 3.06
C SER A 107 0.90 -9.55 2.99
N ARG A 108 1.05 -10.46 2.02
CA ARG A 108 2.31 -11.18 1.76
C ARG A 108 3.37 -10.26 1.18
N VAL A 109 2.96 -9.35 0.27
CA VAL A 109 3.87 -8.35 -0.32
C VAL A 109 4.41 -7.40 0.75
N VAL A 110 3.54 -6.86 1.60
CA VAL A 110 3.96 -5.97 2.70
C VAL A 110 4.85 -6.70 3.69
N GLU A 111 4.50 -7.93 4.06
CA GLU A 111 5.28 -8.73 5.00
C GLU A 111 6.69 -8.99 4.47
N ASN A 112 6.82 -9.35 3.19
CA ASN A 112 8.11 -9.50 2.52
C ASN A 112 8.92 -8.19 2.55
N GLY A 113 8.29 -7.06 2.24
CA GLY A 113 8.96 -5.75 2.18
C GLY A 113 9.51 -5.26 3.53
N ILE A 114 9.00 -5.76 4.65
CA ILE A 114 9.48 -5.42 6.01
C ILE A 114 10.34 -6.52 6.64
N ASP A 115 10.40 -7.70 6.05
CA ASP A 115 11.29 -8.77 6.50
C ASP A 115 12.73 -8.49 6.07
N ILE A 116 13.67 -8.70 6.96
CA ILE A 116 15.11 -8.59 6.68
C ILE A 116 15.80 -9.95 6.58
N ALA A 117 15.22 -10.99 7.14
CA ALA A 117 15.88 -12.29 7.25
C ALA A 117 16.04 -12.98 5.88
N HIS A 118 15.05 -12.81 5.00
CA HIS A 118 15.08 -13.39 3.65
C HIS A 118 16.23 -12.85 2.79
N THR A 119 16.67 -11.61 3.04
CA THR A 119 17.67 -10.92 2.16
C THR A 119 18.95 -11.71 1.97
N SER A 120 19.39 -12.44 2.99
CA SER A 120 20.61 -13.27 2.91
C SER A 120 20.50 -14.48 1.98
N PHE A 121 19.29 -14.87 1.60
CA PHE A 121 19.01 -16.05 0.79
C PHE A 121 18.43 -15.71 -0.57
N VAL A 122 17.58 -14.69 -0.63
CA VAL A 122 16.84 -14.29 -1.84
C VAL A 122 17.63 -13.33 -2.71
N HIS A 123 18.42 -12.43 -2.09
CA HIS A 123 19.13 -11.36 -2.81
C HIS A 123 20.64 -11.53 -2.83
N PRO A 124 21.22 -12.21 -3.81
CA PRO A 124 22.68 -12.42 -3.88
C PRO A 124 23.51 -11.12 -3.89
N GLY A 125 22.88 -9.98 -4.26
CA GLY A 125 23.52 -8.66 -4.28
C GLY A 125 23.59 -7.96 -2.93
N PHE A 126 22.71 -8.31 -2.00
CA PHE A 126 22.61 -7.67 -0.67
C PHE A 126 22.80 -8.67 0.46
N GLY A 127 22.42 -9.91 0.23
CA GLY A 127 22.46 -10.98 1.19
C GLY A 127 23.77 -11.76 1.13
N TYR A 128 24.16 -12.28 2.28
CA TYR A 128 25.32 -13.15 2.44
C TYR A 128 24.97 -14.26 3.44
N LYS A 129 24.79 -15.48 2.93
CA LYS A 129 24.28 -16.62 3.69
C LYS A 129 25.12 -16.93 4.93
N GLU A 130 26.44 -16.80 4.80
CA GLU A 130 27.40 -17.06 5.86
C GLU A 130 27.36 -16.02 6.98
N MET A 131 26.62 -14.93 6.78
CA MET A 131 26.40 -13.86 7.76
C MET A 131 24.94 -13.74 8.18
N ALA A 132 24.08 -14.69 7.79
CA ALA A 132 22.65 -14.62 8.10
C ALA A 132 22.36 -14.60 9.61
N ASP A 133 23.18 -15.26 10.41
CA ASP A 133 23.11 -15.28 11.88
C ASP A 133 23.54 -13.94 12.52
N LYS A 134 24.17 -13.04 11.75
CA LYS A 134 24.59 -11.69 12.20
C LYS A 134 23.55 -10.64 11.90
N ASN A 135 22.65 -10.89 10.95
CA ASN A 135 21.56 -9.96 10.66
C ASN A 135 20.62 -9.90 11.87
N HIS A 136 20.41 -8.71 12.40
CA HIS A 136 19.58 -8.57 13.59
C HIS A 136 18.80 -7.26 13.60
N ILE A 137 17.66 -7.31 14.26
CA ILE A 137 16.84 -6.13 14.54
C ILE A 137 17.42 -5.43 15.78
N VAL A 138 17.75 -4.15 15.63
CA VAL A 138 18.30 -3.34 16.72
C VAL A 138 17.18 -2.72 17.54
N LYS A 139 16.15 -2.18 16.86
CA LYS A 139 15.09 -1.43 17.50
C LYS A 139 13.80 -1.56 16.72
N ILE A 140 12.68 -1.71 17.42
CA ILE A 140 11.33 -1.64 16.85
C ILE A 140 10.59 -0.47 17.50
N GLN A 141 9.95 0.37 16.69
CA GLN A 141 9.03 1.41 17.10
C GLN A 141 7.72 1.20 16.38
N ARG A 142 6.63 1.49 17.04
CA ARG A 142 5.29 1.43 16.41
C ARG A 142 4.40 2.49 17.02
N ASP A 143 3.45 2.94 16.24
CA ASP A 143 2.33 3.74 16.68
C ASP A 143 1.00 3.05 16.29
N GLU A 144 -0.08 3.80 16.28
CA GLU A 144 -1.42 3.30 15.99
C GLU A 144 -1.55 2.70 14.58
N HIS A 145 -0.90 3.24 13.57
CA HIS A 145 -1.10 2.88 12.16
C HIS A 145 0.19 2.70 11.35
N SER A 146 1.33 2.79 12.03
CA SER A 146 2.64 2.61 11.41
C SER A 146 3.64 1.93 12.34
N GLY A 147 4.78 1.58 11.79
CA GLY A 147 5.91 1.09 12.57
C GLY A 147 7.20 1.18 11.78
N SER A 148 8.31 1.21 12.50
CA SER A 148 9.64 1.21 11.92
C SER A 148 10.59 0.33 12.73
N SER A 149 11.62 -0.15 12.07
CA SER A 149 12.67 -0.95 12.67
C SER A 149 14.04 -0.45 12.20
N SER A 150 15.07 -0.78 12.95
CA SER A 150 16.46 -0.58 12.55
C SER A 150 17.16 -1.93 12.54
N CYS A 151 17.81 -2.24 11.43
CA CYS A 151 18.44 -3.52 11.18
C CYS A 151 19.84 -3.31 10.62
N VAL A 152 20.70 -4.28 10.85
CA VAL A 152 22.05 -4.32 10.28
C VAL A 152 22.16 -5.55 9.39
N LEU A 153 22.59 -5.34 8.15
CA LEU A 153 22.85 -6.39 7.17
C LEU A 153 24.35 -6.41 6.83
N TYR A 154 24.83 -7.59 6.54
CA TYR A 154 26.22 -7.82 6.12
C TYR A 154 26.22 -8.30 4.67
N PRO A 155 26.46 -7.40 3.70
CA PRO A 155 26.49 -7.78 2.29
C PRO A 155 27.72 -8.61 1.96
N PRO A 156 27.68 -9.42 0.87
CA PRO A 156 28.81 -10.22 0.44
C PRO A 156 30.01 -9.33 0.08
N PRO A 157 31.24 -9.85 0.23
CA PRO A 157 32.43 -9.19 -0.31
C PRO A 157 32.28 -8.91 -1.80
N MET A 158 32.76 -7.74 -2.24
CA MET A 158 32.71 -7.43 -3.66
C MET A 158 33.83 -8.16 -4.40
N GLU A 159 33.48 -9.18 -5.18
CA GLU A 159 34.38 -9.87 -6.09
C GLU A 159 34.38 -9.23 -7.48
N GLY A 160 35.56 -9.09 -8.10
CA GLY A 160 35.73 -8.63 -9.48
C GLY A 160 36.12 -7.16 -9.68
N ASN A 161 36.30 -6.79 -10.93
CA ASN A 161 36.79 -5.47 -11.35
C ASN A 161 35.63 -4.46 -11.47
N LEU A 162 35.13 -3.96 -10.36
CA LEU A 162 33.93 -3.10 -10.28
C LEU A 162 34.22 -1.59 -10.45
N GLY A 163 35.38 -1.21 -10.98
CA GLY A 163 35.70 0.18 -11.28
C GLY A 163 35.48 1.13 -10.11
N LEU A 164 34.82 2.27 -10.36
CA LEU A 164 34.49 3.29 -9.35
C LEU A 164 33.66 2.74 -8.15
N MET A 165 32.93 1.66 -8.30
CA MET A 165 32.13 1.07 -7.20
C MET A 165 33.00 0.48 -6.07
N LYS A 166 34.27 0.16 -6.34
CA LYS A 166 35.24 -0.25 -5.29
C LYS A 166 35.44 0.81 -4.20
N PHE A 167 35.30 2.10 -4.56
CA PHE A 167 35.43 3.19 -3.59
C PHE A 167 34.18 3.39 -2.72
N ALA A 168 33.03 2.91 -3.18
CA ALA A 168 31.75 3.06 -2.48
C ALA A 168 31.56 2.03 -1.35
N ARG A 169 32.31 0.94 -1.36
CA ARG A 169 32.15 -0.14 -0.39
C ARG A 169 33.52 -0.63 0.08
N ARG A 170 33.86 -0.38 1.32
CA ARG A 170 35.01 -1.04 1.98
C ARG A 170 34.63 -2.46 2.33
N ASP A 171 35.58 -3.41 2.24
CA ASP A 171 35.38 -4.78 2.67
C ASP A 171 34.82 -4.82 4.10
N LYS A 172 33.72 -5.58 4.31
CA LYS A 172 33.00 -5.75 5.57
C LYS A 172 32.19 -4.53 6.05
N ALA A 173 31.81 -3.61 5.20
CA ALA A 173 30.94 -2.52 5.61
C ALA A 173 29.55 -3.03 5.98
N GLU A 174 29.11 -2.71 7.18
CA GLU A 174 27.72 -2.88 7.60
C GLU A 174 26.80 -1.98 6.74
N THR A 175 25.65 -2.53 6.35
CA THR A 175 24.58 -1.78 5.72
C THR A 175 23.46 -1.61 6.72
N HIS A 176 23.16 -0.38 7.10
CA HIS A 176 22.05 -0.08 7.98
C HIS A 176 20.77 0.04 7.16
N VAL A 177 19.75 -0.70 7.57
CA VAL A 177 18.47 -0.74 6.89
C VAL A 177 17.38 -0.43 7.91
N HIS A 178 16.49 0.48 7.53
CA HIS A 178 15.37 0.91 8.36
C HIS A 178 14.06 0.62 7.62
N PRO A 179 13.53 -0.60 7.74
CA PRO A 179 12.21 -0.92 7.21
C PRO A 179 11.13 -0.24 8.04
N GLY A 180 10.11 0.23 7.36
CA GLY A 180 8.93 0.82 7.97
C GLY A 180 7.67 0.39 7.21
N PHE A 181 6.55 0.37 7.92
CA PHE A 181 5.25 0.13 7.33
C PHE A 181 4.26 1.22 7.73
N TYR A 182 3.29 1.46 6.86
CA TYR A 182 2.12 2.29 7.12
C TYR A 182 0.87 1.55 6.65
N LEU A 183 -0.22 1.61 7.41
CA LEU A 183 -1.49 1.01 6.96
C LEU A 183 -2.06 1.75 5.76
N SER A 184 -1.85 3.07 5.66
CA SER A 184 -2.25 3.86 4.50
C SER A 184 -1.55 3.37 3.24
N GLY A 185 -2.34 2.98 2.23
CA GLY A 185 -1.85 2.47 0.95
C GLY A 185 -1.00 1.20 1.07
N HIS A 186 -1.11 0.45 2.18
CA HIS A 186 -0.24 -0.71 2.44
C HIS A 186 1.23 -0.41 2.16
N THR A 187 1.69 0.75 2.65
CA THR A 187 2.98 1.31 2.26
C THR A 187 4.12 0.68 3.05
N VAL A 188 5.15 0.28 2.33
CA VAL A 188 6.46 -0.07 2.87
C VAL A 188 7.44 1.06 2.56
N ARG A 189 8.21 1.48 3.56
CA ARG A 189 9.28 2.45 3.40
C ARG A 189 10.60 1.83 3.84
N LEU A 190 11.45 1.53 2.89
CA LEU A 190 12.74 0.91 3.14
C LEU A 190 13.87 1.93 2.96
N HIS A 191 14.43 2.41 4.07
CA HIS A 191 15.58 3.31 4.05
C HIS A 191 16.87 2.51 4.18
N ILE A 192 17.75 2.62 3.20
CA ILE A 192 19.00 1.85 3.10
C ILE A 192 20.17 2.81 3.14
N GLN A 193 20.98 2.74 4.19
CA GLN A 193 22.24 3.45 4.31
C GLN A 193 23.38 2.54 3.84
N VAL A 194 23.76 2.71 2.57
CA VAL A 194 24.82 1.89 1.95
C VAL A 194 26.17 2.16 2.58
N ASN A 195 26.42 3.42 2.96
CA ASN A 195 27.59 3.86 3.71
C ASN A 195 27.30 5.24 4.32
N SER A 196 28.33 5.90 4.89
CA SER A 196 28.18 7.18 5.60
C SER A 196 27.68 8.36 4.77
N TRP A 197 27.58 8.25 3.42
CA TRP A 197 27.14 9.33 2.54
C TRP A 197 26.21 8.88 1.41
N MET A 198 26.07 7.57 1.17
CA MET A 198 25.18 6.99 0.15
C MET A 198 23.94 6.39 0.81
N GLU A 199 22.82 7.00 0.54
CA GLU A 199 21.53 6.54 1.04
C GLU A 199 20.52 6.44 -0.09
N MET A 200 19.62 5.49 0.03
CA MET A 200 18.45 5.38 -0.83
C MET A 200 17.23 4.97 -0.03
N ILE A 201 16.08 5.40 -0.48
CA ILE A 201 14.79 5.02 0.11
C ILE A 201 13.92 4.45 -0.98
N ILE A 202 13.33 3.30 -0.72
CA ILE A 202 12.27 2.72 -1.52
C ILE A 202 10.96 2.98 -0.77
N PHE A 203 10.08 3.74 -1.37
CA PHE A 203 8.74 4.01 -0.89
C PHE A 203 7.78 3.28 -1.82
N ASP A 204 7.16 2.24 -1.29
CA ASP A 204 6.40 1.26 -2.03
C ASP A 204 4.95 1.25 -1.54
N ALA A 205 4.03 1.80 -2.34
CA ALA A 205 2.61 1.82 -2.08
C ALA A 205 1.95 0.62 -2.78
N ASN A 206 1.46 -0.34 -1.99
CA ASN A 206 0.95 -1.61 -2.47
C ASN A 206 -0.56 -1.60 -2.58
N THR A 207 -1.08 -1.59 -3.81
CA THR A 207 -2.51 -1.55 -4.09
C THR A 207 -3.03 -2.95 -4.41
N PRO A 208 -3.92 -3.53 -3.58
CA PRO A 208 -4.59 -4.79 -3.94
C PRO A 208 -5.51 -4.55 -5.14
N ILE A 209 -5.32 -5.33 -6.21
CA ILE A 209 -6.19 -5.34 -7.38
C ILE A 209 -7.35 -6.31 -7.14
N ASP A 210 -7.02 -7.46 -6.62
CA ASP A 210 -7.93 -8.49 -6.15
C ASP A 210 -7.27 -9.32 -5.04
N GLU A 211 -7.87 -10.46 -4.69
CA GLU A 211 -7.39 -11.35 -3.63
C GLU A 211 -6.05 -12.05 -3.96
N HIS A 212 -5.62 -12.03 -5.21
CA HIS A 212 -4.43 -12.74 -5.68
C HIS A 212 -3.40 -11.83 -6.35
N THR A 213 -3.76 -10.59 -6.60
CA THR A 213 -2.94 -9.67 -7.38
C THR A 213 -2.73 -8.36 -6.62
N THR A 214 -1.48 -7.98 -6.47
CA THR A 214 -1.08 -6.69 -5.88
C THR A 214 -0.25 -5.90 -6.89
N ARG A 215 -0.50 -4.60 -6.98
CA ARG A 215 0.32 -3.67 -7.78
C ARG A 215 1.05 -2.70 -6.87
N SER A 216 2.36 -2.73 -6.94
CA SER A 216 3.25 -1.80 -6.25
C SER A 216 3.52 -0.57 -7.12
N PHE A 217 3.23 0.61 -6.56
CA PHE A 217 3.66 1.89 -7.10
C PHE A 217 4.87 2.38 -6.30
N VAL A 218 6.01 2.41 -6.94
CA VAL A 218 7.29 2.58 -6.26
C VAL A 218 7.93 3.93 -6.59
N VAL A 219 8.24 4.69 -5.57
CA VAL A 219 9.12 5.85 -5.67
C VAL A 219 10.43 5.54 -4.95
N GLN A 220 11.49 5.41 -5.71
CA GLN A 220 12.84 5.31 -5.16
C GLN A 220 13.48 6.70 -5.15
N VAL A 221 14.02 7.14 -4.02
CA VAL A 221 14.87 8.32 -3.94
C VAL A 221 16.29 7.92 -3.55
N ARG A 222 17.29 8.62 -4.10
CA ARG A 222 18.69 8.43 -3.75
C ARG A 222 19.43 9.77 -3.67
N ASN A 223 20.38 9.87 -2.75
CA ASN A 223 21.21 11.07 -2.57
C ASN A 223 22.54 11.05 -3.35
N PHE A 224 22.81 9.98 -4.08
CA PHE A 224 24.03 9.76 -4.87
C PHE A 224 23.70 9.49 -6.35
N PHE A 225 24.65 9.71 -7.24
CA PHE A 225 24.47 9.55 -8.70
C PHE A 225 23.16 10.17 -9.22
N LYS A 226 22.91 11.42 -8.84
CA LYS A 226 21.64 12.12 -9.07
C LYS A 226 21.39 12.52 -10.54
N TRP A 227 22.26 12.18 -11.47
CA TRP A 227 22.08 12.48 -12.89
C TRP A 227 21.16 11.45 -13.56
N GLY A 228 20.32 11.91 -14.49
CA GLY A 228 19.32 11.10 -15.17
C GLY A 228 19.87 9.87 -15.89
N MET A 229 21.12 9.92 -16.35
CA MET A 229 21.78 8.78 -16.99
C MET A 229 21.89 7.53 -16.12
N PHE A 230 21.76 7.65 -14.80
CA PHE A 230 21.79 6.51 -13.87
C PHE A 230 20.40 5.96 -13.54
N ASP A 231 19.31 6.63 -13.95
CA ASP A 231 17.94 6.25 -13.59
C ASP A 231 17.54 4.88 -14.11
N ALA A 232 17.76 4.63 -15.40
CA ALA A 232 17.42 3.35 -16.02
C ALA A 232 18.16 2.17 -15.34
N GLY A 233 19.42 2.36 -14.96
CA GLY A 233 20.17 1.37 -14.22
C GLY A 233 19.63 1.13 -12.80
N SER A 234 19.10 2.16 -12.17
CA SER A 234 18.49 2.08 -10.84
C SER A 234 17.16 1.33 -10.90
N VAL A 235 16.28 1.71 -11.83
CA VAL A 235 15.00 1.02 -12.08
C VAL A 235 15.22 -0.48 -12.35
N LYS A 236 16.18 -0.80 -13.23
CA LYS A 236 16.49 -2.21 -13.55
C LYS A 236 16.91 -3.00 -12.31
N ARG A 237 17.69 -2.40 -11.40
CA ARG A 237 18.09 -3.07 -10.14
C ARG A 237 16.90 -3.27 -9.20
N THR A 238 16.06 -2.26 -9.04
CA THR A 238 14.85 -2.36 -8.21
C THR A 238 13.92 -3.44 -8.73
N LEU A 239 13.61 -3.44 -10.03
CA LEU A 239 12.76 -4.46 -10.63
C LEU A 239 13.36 -5.87 -10.54
N LYS A 240 14.70 -5.99 -10.61
CA LYS A 240 15.36 -7.28 -10.40
C LYS A 240 15.15 -7.80 -8.98
N VAL A 241 15.27 -6.93 -7.98
CA VAL A 241 15.03 -7.30 -6.57
C VAL A 241 13.58 -7.75 -6.38
N PHE A 242 12.62 -6.98 -6.87
CA PHE A 242 11.20 -7.35 -6.81
C PHE A 242 10.90 -8.68 -7.51
N GLN A 243 11.56 -8.97 -8.65
CA GLN A 243 11.40 -10.26 -9.31
C GLN A 243 12.02 -11.41 -8.50
N GLU A 244 13.15 -11.18 -7.80
CA GLU A 244 13.75 -12.16 -6.90
C GLU A 244 12.78 -12.48 -5.74
N ASP A 245 12.13 -11.46 -5.17
CA ASP A 245 11.11 -11.61 -4.14
C ASP A 245 9.85 -12.31 -4.67
N ALA A 246 9.34 -11.91 -5.82
CA ALA A 246 8.15 -12.47 -6.43
C ALA A 246 8.26 -13.99 -6.61
N ASN A 247 9.42 -14.47 -7.06
CA ASN A 247 9.67 -15.91 -7.23
C ASN A 247 9.45 -16.73 -5.95
N ILE A 248 9.52 -16.09 -4.78
CA ILE A 248 9.32 -16.73 -3.48
C ILE A 248 7.92 -16.42 -2.96
N VAL A 249 7.52 -15.14 -2.95
CA VAL A 249 6.26 -14.66 -2.36
C VAL A 249 5.05 -15.29 -3.04
N GLU A 250 5.08 -15.39 -4.37
CA GLU A 250 4.00 -15.97 -5.18
C GLU A 250 3.82 -17.48 -4.95
N ALA A 251 4.85 -18.16 -4.42
CA ALA A 251 4.81 -19.58 -4.09
C ALA A 251 4.44 -19.88 -2.63
N ILE A 252 4.23 -18.86 -1.78
CA ILE A 252 3.92 -19.07 -0.36
C ILE A 252 2.51 -19.68 -0.20
N SER A 253 2.41 -20.68 0.67
CA SER A 253 1.13 -21.31 1.04
C SER A 253 0.95 -21.29 2.57
N PRO A 254 -0.24 -20.89 3.07
CA PRO A 254 -1.41 -20.42 2.32
C PRO A 254 -1.15 -19.06 1.65
N HIS A 255 -1.87 -18.82 0.55
CA HIS A 255 -1.75 -17.59 -0.24
C HIS A 255 -2.06 -16.32 0.57
N TYR A 256 -3.05 -16.41 1.45
CA TYR A 256 -3.36 -15.33 2.41
C TYR A 256 -2.53 -15.44 3.68
N LEU A 257 -2.35 -14.31 4.32
CA LEU A 257 -1.80 -14.27 5.66
C LEU A 257 -2.74 -14.97 6.63
N PRO A 258 -2.29 -16.00 7.38
CA PRO A 258 -3.11 -16.67 8.37
C PRO A 258 -3.63 -15.70 9.44
N GLU A 259 -4.89 -15.87 9.85
CA GLU A 259 -5.47 -15.09 10.96
C GLU A 259 -4.82 -15.45 12.32
N SER A 260 -4.34 -16.69 12.46
CA SER A 260 -3.67 -17.21 13.64
C SER A 260 -2.23 -17.57 13.34
N LEU A 261 -1.33 -17.28 14.27
CA LEU A 261 0.08 -17.69 14.23
C LEU A 261 0.29 -19.14 14.62
N GLU A 262 -0.75 -19.89 15.01
CA GLU A 262 -0.63 -21.28 15.46
C GLU A 262 -0.04 -22.23 14.40
N ASN A 263 -0.18 -21.88 13.14
CA ASN A 263 0.34 -22.65 12.00
C ASN A 263 1.72 -22.20 11.52
N GLU A 264 2.33 -21.22 12.17
CA GLU A 264 3.64 -20.67 11.84
C GLU A 264 4.53 -20.66 13.09
N VAL A 265 5.84 -20.88 12.90
CA VAL A 265 6.81 -20.78 13.97
C VAL A 265 7.59 -19.49 13.81
N SER A 266 7.37 -18.54 14.71
CA SER A 266 8.06 -17.25 14.72
C SER A 266 9.31 -17.31 15.58
N VAL A 267 10.35 -16.61 15.13
CA VAL A 267 11.63 -16.43 15.85
C VAL A 267 11.87 -14.95 16.14
N GLU A 268 12.98 -14.63 16.77
CA GLU A 268 13.27 -13.25 17.18
C GLU A 268 13.32 -12.25 16.01
N GLN A 269 13.81 -12.71 14.86
CA GLN A 269 13.91 -11.91 13.64
C GLN A 269 12.55 -11.52 13.08
N ASP A 270 11.48 -12.24 13.42
CA ASP A 270 10.11 -12.00 12.95
C ASP A 270 9.35 -10.97 13.79
N LYS A 271 9.95 -10.43 14.86
CA LYS A 271 9.28 -9.50 15.78
C LYS A 271 8.67 -8.27 15.06
N PHE A 272 9.32 -7.79 14.02
CA PHE A 272 8.81 -6.63 13.30
C PHE A 272 7.59 -6.97 12.43
N MET A 273 7.59 -8.13 11.77
CA MET A 273 6.40 -8.66 11.09
C MET A 273 5.25 -8.88 12.09
N GLY A 274 5.55 -9.46 13.26
CA GLY A 274 4.58 -9.61 14.35
C GLY A 274 3.98 -8.28 14.82
N ALA A 275 4.78 -7.21 14.87
CA ALA A 275 4.30 -5.87 15.20
C ALA A 275 3.34 -5.34 14.13
N TRP A 276 3.65 -5.50 12.84
CA TRP A 276 2.76 -5.14 11.75
C TRP A 276 1.45 -5.93 11.76
N ARG A 277 1.50 -7.25 11.95
CA ARG A 277 0.30 -8.11 12.06
C ARG A 277 -0.61 -7.64 13.21
N LYS A 278 -0.04 -7.29 14.35
CA LYS A 278 -0.79 -6.77 15.49
C LYS A 278 -1.47 -5.45 15.17
N VAL A 279 -0.75 -4.48 14.58
CA VAL A 279 -1.32 -3.19 14.17
C VAL A 279 -2.44 -3.41 13.16
N ARG A 280 -2.21 -4.20 12.12
CA ARG A 280 -3.21 -4.55 11.10
C ARG A 280 -4.46 -5.20 11.73
N LYS A 281 -4.27 -6.20 12.59
CA LYS A 281 -5.38 -6.88 13.27
C LYS A 281 -6.23 -5.91 14.07
N THR A 282 -5.61 -5.08 14.90
CA THR A 282 -6.32 -4.07 15.71
C THR A 282 -7.16 -3.14 14.84
N HIS A 283 -6.62 -2.68 13.72
CA HIS A 283 -7.32 -1.71 12.89
C HIS A 283 -8.34 -2.32 11.94
N VAL A 284 -8.08 -3.51 11.41
CA VAL A 284 -8.97 -4.15 10.42
C VAL A 284 -10.08 -4.96 11.11
N GLU A 285 -9.72 -5.74 12.12
CA GLU A 285 -10.65 -6.68 12.74
C GLU A 285 -11.34 -6.09 13.98
N GLU A 286 -10.58 -5.52 14.91
CA GLU A 286 -11.12 -5.02 16.16
C GLU A 286 -11.97 -3.76 15.98
N LYS A 287 -11.62 -2.91 15.02
CA LYS A 287 -12.38 -1.69 14.68
C LYS A 287 -13.49 -1.93 13.64
N GLY A 288 -13.60 -3.15 13.10
CA GLY A 288 -14.65 -3.51 12.15
C GLY A 288 -14.47 -2.92 10.75
N TRP A 289 -13.24 -2.77 10.30
CA TRP A 289 -12.92 -2.29 8.94
C TRP A 289 -12.76 -3.43 7.93
N LYS A 290 -13.01 -4.65 8.35
CA LYS A 290 -12.94 -5.84 7.50
C LYS A 290 -14.24 -6.04 6.73
N ILE A 291 -14.12 -6.20 5.41
CA ILE A 291 -15.26 -6.58 4.56
C ILE A 291 -15.64 -8.03 4.85
N ASP A 292 -16.91 -8.28 5.04
CA ASP A 292 -17.44 -9.64 5.14
C ASP A 292 -17.66 -10.23 3.73
N SER A 293 -16.58 -10.74 3.14
CA SER A 293 -16.65 -11.37 1.82
C SER A 293 -17.57 -12.58 1.79
N LYS A 294 -17.75 -13.29 2.91
CA LYS A 294 -18.66 -14.44 2.99
C LYS A 294 -20.11 -14.02 2.84
N ALA A 295 -20.50 -12.88 3.43
CA ALA A 295 -21.85 -12.33 3.27
C ALA A 295 -22.14 -11.87 1.83
N MET A 296 -21.10 -11.63 1.01
CA MET A 296 -21.25 -11.26 -0.40
C MET A 296 -21.41 -12.46 -1.34
N LEU A 297 -20.91 -13.64 -0.96
CA LEU A 297 -20.92 -14.84 -1.82
C LEU A 297 -22.29 -15.20 -2.40
N PRO A 298 -23.43 -15.12 -1.66
CA PRO A 298 -24.74 -15.45 -2.21
C PRO A 298 -25.18 -14.56 -3.38
N PHE A 299 -24.52 -13.40 -3.56
CA PHE A 299 -24.83 -12.41 -4.57
C PHE A 299 -23.77 -12.31 -5.67
N ALA A 300 -22.79 -13.22 -5.67
CA ALA A 300 -21.70 -13.22 -6.64
C ALA A 300 -22.24 -13.32 -8.08
N GLY A 301 -21.89 -12.35 -8.92
CA GLY A 301 -22.38 -12.24 -10.30
C GLY A 301 -23.78 -11.64 -10.47
N GLU A 302 -24.54 -11.41 -9.38
CA GLU A 302 -25.90 -10.86 -9.44
C GLU A 302 -25.98 -9.42 -8.94
N LYS A 303 -25.16 -9.06 -7.94
CA LYS A 303 -25.12 -7.72 -7.34
C LYS A 303 -23.73 -7.13 -7.37
N VAL A 304 -23.69 -5.81 -7.55
CA VAL A 304 -22.51 -5.00 -7.35
C VAL A 304 -22.63 -4.29 -6.01
N PHE A 305 -21.57 -4.39 -5.22
CA PHE A 305 -21.42 -3.67 -3.97
C PHE A 305 -20.38 -2.58 -4.12
N THR A 306 -20.51 -1.54 -3.30
CA THR A 306 -19.54 -0.44 -3.23
C THR A 306 -19.02 -0.28 -1.81
N ILE A 307 -17.79 0.15 -1.65
CA ILE A 307 -17.27 0.60 -0.36
C ILE A 307 -18.03 1.89 -0.01
N PRO A 308 -18.54 2.06 1.22
CA PRO A 308 -19.27 3.28 1.56
C PRO A 308 -18.35 4.49 1.53
N SER A 309 -18.80 5.57 0.86
CA SER A 309 -18.11 6.86 0.84
C SER A 309 -18.48 7.71 2.07
N PRO A 310 -17.73 8.78 2.37
CA PRO A 310 -18.06 9.71 3.45
C PRO A 310 -19.47 10.31 3.32
N ALA A 311 -19.98 10.50 2.11
CA ALA A 311 -21.33 11.00 1.87
C ALA A 311 -22.42 10.08 2.44
N ARG A 312 -22.22 8.77 2.49
CA ARG A 312 -23.17 7.83 3.13
C ARG A 312 -23.28 8.03 4.63
N ARG A 313 -22.17 8.38 5.29
CA ARG A 313 -22.15 8.65 6.72
C ARG A 313 -22.75 10.01 7.05
N THR A 314 -22.42 11.03 6.28
CA THR A 314 -22.86 12.40 6.55
C THR A 314 -24.31 12.65 6.13
N ASN A 315 -24.85 11.86 5.20
CA ASN A 315 -26.22 11.99 4.69
C ASN A 315 -26.91 10.62 4.66
N PRO A 316 -27.25 10.05 5.82
CA PRO A 316 -27.82 8.70 5.93
C PRO A 316 -29.25 8.60 5.31
N GLU A 317 -29.93 9.72 5.13
CA GLU A 317 -31.24 9.81 4.51
C GLU A 317 -31.21 9.65 2.98
N LEU A 318 -30.04 9.84 2.35
CA LEU A 318 -29.92 9.73 0.90
C LEU A 318 -30.13 8.28 0.42
N ARG A 319 -30.82 8.17 -0.68
CA ARG A 319 -31.02 6.87 -1.35
C ARG A 319 -29.89 6.61 -2.34
N TRP A 320 -29.42 5.38 -2.35
CA TRP A 320 -28.34 4.92 -3.21
C TRP A 320 -28.83 3.81 -4.15
N ALA A 321 -28.27 3.76 -5.35
CA ALA A 321 -28.59 2.70 -6.30
C ALA A 321 -27.85 1.39 -6.01
N LEU A 322 -26.62 1.50 -5.49
CA LEU A 322 -25.80 0.36 -5.12
C LEU A 322 -25.81 0.14 -3.60
N ASP A 323 -25.81 -1.12 -3.18
CA ASP A 323 -25.66 -1.50 -1.79
C ASP A 323 -24.18 -1.33 -1.34
N SER A 324 -23.95 -1.01 -0.07
CA SER A 324 -22.61 -1.03 0.52
C SER A 324 -22.15 -2.45 0.79
N VAL A 325 -20.84 -2.70 0.71
CA VAL A 325 -20.22 -3.94 1.17
C VAL A 325 -20.58 -4.19 2.65
N PRO A 326 -20.95 -5.41 3.04
CA PRO A 326 -21.11 -5.75 4.43
C PRO A 326 -19.76 -5.74 5.15
N LEU A 327 -19.75 -5.23 6.39
CA LEU A 327 -18.55 -5.20 7.24
C LEU A 327 -18.67 -6.22 8.36
N VAL A 328 -17.54 -6.82 8.73
CA VAL A 328 -17.47 -7.65 9.95
C VAL A 328 -17.66 -6.75 11.17
N ALA A 329 -18.52 -7.14 12.10
CA ALA A 329 -18.73 -6.36 13.31
C ALA A 329 -17.44 -6.24 14.12
N PRO A 330 -17.13 -5.06 14.69
CA PRO A 330 -15.94 -4.87 15.51
C PRO A 330 -15.98 -5.77 16.75
N THR A 331 -14.86 -6.37 17.08
CA THR A 331 -14.73 -7.24 18.27
C THR A 331 -14.42 -6.46 19.53
N SER A 332 -13.88 -5.22 19.41
CA SER A 332 -13.63 -4.31 20.52
C SER A 332 -14.70 -3.22 20.57
N ASN A 333 -15.17 -2.90 21.78
CA ASN A 333 -15.99 -1.71 21.95
C ASN A 333 -15.08 -0.47 21.71
N PRO A 334 -15.36 0.35 20.69
CA PRO A 334 -14.51 1.50 20.36
C PRO A 334 -14.39 2.57 21.47
N LEU A 335 -15.15 2.41 22.55
CA LEU A 335 -15.13 3.32 23.72
C LEU A 335 -14.22 2.85 24.85
N ASN A 336 -13.59 1.68 24.77
CA ASN A 336 -12.73 1.13 25.82
C ASN A 336 -11.27 0.96 25.37
N VAL A 337 -10.68 1.98 24.78
CA VAL A 337 -9.20 2.05 24.69
C VAL A 337 -8.70 2.65 25.99
N VAL A 338 -8.57 1.84 27.01
CA VAL A 338 -7.74 2.18 28.18
C VAL A 338 -6.30 1.83 27.77
N ASP A 339 -5.48 2.87 27.65
CA ASP A 339 -4.03 2.75 27.57
C ASP A 339 -3.51 1.90 28.73
N ASN A 340 -3.18 0.65 28.46
CA ASN A 340 -2.41 -0.19 29.34
C ASN A 340 -1.17 -0.68 28.59
N ASP A 341 -0.22 0.20 28.36
CA ASP A 341 1.11 -0.16 27.91
C ASP A 341 2.18 0.35 28.89
N ASP A 342 2.17 -0.26 30.09
CA ASP A 342 3.33 -0.34 30.97
C ASP A 342 3.59 -1.81 31.29
N ARG A 343 4.21 -2.51 30.35
CA ARG A 343 4.95 -3.76 30.64
C ARG A 343 6.17 -3.83 29.77
N THR A 344 7.22 -3.23 30.27
CA THR A 344 8.61 -3.61 30.01
C THR A 344 8.81 -5.09 30.37
N ALA A 345 9.19 -5.93 29.40
CA ALA A 345 10.10 -7.06 29.55
C ALA A 345 10.51 -7.55 28.14
#